data_314bb1210698613be3a3d30b73f571bd
#
_entry.id   314bb1210698613be3a3d30b73f571bd
#
_cell.length_a   1.000
_cell.length_b   1.000
_cell.length_c   1.000
_cell.angle_alpha   90.00
_cell.angle_beta   90.00
_cell.angle_gamma   90.00
#
_symmetry.space_group_name_H-M   'P 1'
#
loop_
_entity.id
_entity.type
_entity.pdbx_description
1 polymer ?
#
loop_
_entity_poly.entity_id
_entity_poly.type
_entity_poly.pdbx_seq_one_letter_code
_entity_poly.pdbx_strand_id
1 'polypeptide(L)'
;VVIIGGGIAGMRAAIEVSNAGLDCAIVSKVHPVRSHSVAAQGGINAVLKADDSFDAHAFDTVKGSDYLADQDAVDVLCREGPECIEELEEMGAVFSRDERGRIAQRPFGGAGYARACYLADRTGHGLIHVLYEQILKRDICVYDEWHVLEITVKNNSVRGVVALELATGRLHRLIAKAVMLATGGYGRVFSSTTNAISSTGDGMALALSAGAPLMDMEFVQFHPTTLKRTGILITEGARGEGGYLVNASGERFMKRYAPEKMELASRDVVARAEQKEIDEGRGVNGCVLLDLRHLGERKINEALPQIRELSIKFAGVDPVREPIPVRPGAHYSMGGIMTDVFGKTPVEGLWSAGESACVSVHGANRLGGNSLLETIVFGKKAGKEAARFCVEEPDTRDFPEDALKECASGVAALFNRQKGESAYRIMEEAGLVMSEHCGIFRK
;
A
#
# COMPACT_ATOMS: atom_id res chain seq x y z
N VAL A 1 -17.99 -15.06 -2.32
CA VAL A 1 -16.85 -14.48 -1.58
C VAL A 1 -17.13 -13.02 -1.26
N VAL A 2 -16.84 -12.57 -0.04
CA VAL A 2 -16.89 -11.15 0.34
C VAL A 2 -15.44 -10.63 0.46
N ILE A 3 -15.14 -9.57 -0.29
CA ILE A 3 -13.81 -8.95 -0.33
C ILE A 3 -13.91 -7.57 0.33
N ILE A 4 -13.17 -7.36 1.42
CA ILE A 4 -13.17 -6.11 2.19
C ILE A 4 -11.99 -5.24 1.72
N GLY A 5 -12.30 -4.19 0.98
CA GLY A 5 -11.34 -3.26 0.40
C GLY A 5 -11.30 -3.29 -1.12
N GLY A 6 -11.59 -2.14 -1.74
CA GLY A 6 -11.64 -1.93 -3.20
C GLY A 6 -10.32 -1.43 -3.81
N GLY A 7 -9.18 -1.69 -3.16
CA GLY A 7 -7.86 -1.39 -3.71
C GLY A 7 -7.41 -2.41 -4.77
N ILE A 8 -6.18 -2.25 -5.26
CA ILE A 8 -5.62 -3.13 -6.32
C ILE A 8 -5.67 -4.60 -5.89
N ALA A 9 -5.26 -4.96 -4.67
CA ALA A 9 -5.28 -6.35 -4.20
C ALA A 9 -6.69 -6.94 -4.18
N GLY A 10 -7.68 -6.20 -3.65
CA GLY A 10 -9.07 -6.66 -3.59
C GLY A 10 -9.70 -6.83 -4.96
N MET A 11 -9.51 -5.87 -5.87
CA MET A 11 -10.02 -5.97 -7.24
C MET A 11 -9.33 -7.11 -8.02
N ARG A 12 -8.00 -7.29 -7.83
CA ARG A 12 -7.28 -8.39 -8.47
C ARG A 12 -7.81 -9.76 -8.01
N ALA A 13 -8.11 -9.90 -6.73
CA ALA A 13 -8.71 -11.11 -6.19
C ALA A 13 -10.16 -11.32 -6.68
N ALA A 14 -10.98 -10.26 -6.72
CA ALA A 14 -12.35 -10.33 -7.22
C ALA A 14 -12.41 -10.84 -8.67
N ILE A 15 -11.46 -10.40 -9.51
CA ILE A 15 -11.32 -10.87 -10.89
C ILE A 15 -11.09 -12.39 -10.93
N GLU A 16 -10.22 -12.93 -10.07
CA GLU A 16 -9.96 -14.39 -10.03
C GLU A 16 -11.16 -15.20 -9.54
N VAL A 17 -11.88 -14.69 -8.53
CA VAL A 17 -13.10 -15.33 -8.05
C VAL A 17 -14.18 -15.35 -9.15
N SER A 18 -14.36 -14.25 -9.87
CA SER A 18 -15.27 -14.16 -11.00
C SER A 18 -14.86 -15.07 -12.17
N ASN A 19 -13.54 -15.15 -12.49
CA ASN A 19 -13.02 -16.05 -13.51
C ASN A 19 -13.29 -17.54 -13.19
N ALA A 20 -13.42 -17.88 -11.91
CA ALA A 20 -13.81 -19.22 -11.46
C ALA A 20 -15.34 -19.46 -11.52
N GLY A 21 -16.11 -18.50 -12.01
CA GLY A 21 -17.56 -18.59 -12.13
C GLY A 21 -18.32 -18.46 -10.80
N LEU A 22 -17.71 -17.85 -9.79
CA LEU A 22 -18.28 -17.69 -8.46
C LEU A 22 -18.73 -16.25 -8.22
N ASP A 23 -19.82 -16.11 -7.44
CA ASP A 23 -20.30 -14.82 -6.98
C ASP A 23 -19.33 -14.20 -5.97
N CYS A 24 -19.00 -12.93 -6.17
CA CYS A 24 -18.27 -12.14 -5.21
C CYS A 24 -18.80 -10.71 -5.10
N ALA A 25 -18.51 -10.09 -3.95
CA ALA A 25 -18.81 -8.68 -3.73
C ALA A 25 -17.61 -8.00 -3.08
N ILE A 26 -17.35 -6.77 -3.51
CA ILE A 26 -16.38 -5.89 -2.89
C ILE A 26 -17.13 -4.95 -1.93
N VAL A 27 -16.69 -4.91 -0.67
CA VAL A 27 -17.20 -3.98 0.35
C VAL A 27 -16.10 -2.98 0.68
N SER A 28 -16.35 -1.70 0.49
CA SER A 28 -15.32 -0.68 0.62
C SER A 28 -15.81 0.59 1.31
N LYS A 29 -15.02 1.18 2.22
CA LYS A 29 -15.32 2.46 2.87
C LYS A 29 -15.37 3.65 1.91
N VAL A 30 -14.71 3.52 0.78
CA VAL A 30 -14.65 4.55 -0.27
C VAL A 30 -14.83 3.89 -1.62
N HIS A 31 -15.25 4.66 -2.62
CA HIS A 31 -15.30 4.17 -3.99
C HIS A 31 -13.93 3.60 -4.41
N PRO A 32 -13.84 2.44 -5.09
CA PRO A 32 -12.59 1.74 -5.39
C PRO A 32 -11.48 2.62 -5.98
N VAL A 33 -11.79 3.47 -6.96
CA VAL A 33 -10.80 4.37 -7.60
C VAL A 33 -10.30 5.50 -6.68
N ARG A 34 -10.84 5.62 -5.45
CA ARG A 34 -10.38 6.55 -4.39
C ARG A 34 -9.57 5.84 -3.31
N SER A 35 -9.31 4.54 -3.44
CA SER A 35 -8.46 3.80 -2.51
C SER A 35 -7.02 4.33 -2.52
N HIS A 36 -6.26 4.02 -1.46
CA HIS A 36 -4.87 4.49 -1.36
C HIS A 36 -3.97 4.08 -2.54
N SER A 37 -4.29 2.98 -3.22
CA SER A 37 -3.55 2.51 -4.40
C SER A 37 -3.43 3.57 -5.50
N VAL A 38 -4.40 4.50 -5.61
CA VAL A 38 -4.37 5.59 -6.60
C VAL A 38 -3.18 6.53 -6.41
N ALA A 39 -2.66 6.64 -5.18
CA ALA A 39 -1.54 7.52 -4.84
C ALA A 39 -0.17 6.94 -5.16
N ALA A 40 -0.07 5.69 -5.61
CA ALA A 40 1.21 5.07 -5.98
C ALA A 40 1.75 5.67 -7.28
N GLN A 41 2.89 6.34 -7.20
CA GLN A 41 3.47 7.12 -8.29
C GLN A 41 4.60 6.37 -9.01
N GLY A 42 5.31 5.53 -8.28
CA GLY A 42 6.64 5.06 -8.68
C GLY A 42 6.66 4.04 -9.82
N GLY A 43 6.05 2.92 -9.65
CA GLY A 43 6.11 1.79 -10.60
C GLY A 43 5.96 0.44 -9.90
N ILE A 44 5.96 -0.61 -10.70
CA ILE A 44 5.84 -2.00 -10.30
C ILE A 44 7.05 -2.78 -10.81
N ASN A 45 7.76 -3.50 -9.94
CA ASN A 45 8.96 -4.25 -10.31
C ASN A 45 8.59 -5.51 -11.09
N ALA A 46 9.33 -5.78 -12.17
CA ALA A 46 9.30 -7.08 -12.86
C ALA A 46 10.61 -7.30 -13.63
N VAL A 47 11.04 -8.54 -13.77
CA VAL A 47 12.22 -8.93 -14.54
C VAL A 47 11.78 -9.10 -16.00
N LEU A 48 11.94 -8.06 -16.83
CA LEU A 48 11.56 -8.07 -18.25
C LEU A 48 12.75 -8.00 -19.20
N LYS A 49 13.94 -7.60 -18.71
CA LYS A 49 15.15 -7.47 -19.53
C LYS A 49 16.06 -8.69 -19.41
N ALA A 50 16.75 -9.01 -20.48
CA ALA A 50 17.65 -10.16 -20.55
C ALA A 50 18.92 -10.04 -19.68
N ASP A 51 19.28 -8.83 -19.27
CA ASP A 51 20.43 -8.54 -18.40
C ASP A 51 20.06 -8.58 -16.90
N ASP A 52 18.78 -8.71 -16.55
CA ASP A 52 18.26 -8.91 -15.19
C ASP A 52 17.87 -10.39 -14.96
N SER A 53 17.69 -10.82 -13.72
CA SER A 53 17.27 -12.18 -13.38
C SER A 53 16.36 -12.20 -12.14
N PHE A 54 15.59 -13.29 -12.00
CA PHE A 54 14.78 -13.53 -10.80
C PHE A 54 15.66 -13.57 -9.54
N ASP A 55 16.81 -14.21 -9.61
CA ASP A 55 17.75 -14.29 -8.48
C ASP A 55 18.30 -12.91 -8.09
N ALA A 56 18.57 -12.04 -9.07
CA ALA A 56 18.98 -10.66 -8.80
C ALA A 56 17.85 -9.85 -8.17
N HIS A 57 16.59 -10.02 -8.61
CA HIS A 57 15.44 -9.37 -7.98
C HIS A 57 15.20 -9.89 -6.56
N ALA A 58 15.29 -11.20 -6.36
CA ALA A 58 15.17 -11.81 -5.05
C ALA A 58 16.28 -11.34 -4.10
N PHE A 59 17.53 -11.31 -4.56
CA PHE A 59 18.66 -10.80 -3.78
C PHE A 59 18.47 -9.34 -3.37
N ASP A 60 18.06 -8.46 -4.29
CA ASP A 60 17.80 -7.04 -3.99
C ASP A 60 16.64 -6.91 -2.98
N THR A 61 15.61 -7.76 -3.06
CA THR A 61 14.46 -7.77 -2.15
C THR A 61 14.89 -8.22 -0.75
N VAL A 62 15.60 -9.34 -0.63
CA VAL A 62 16.11 -9.87 0.66
C VAL A 62 17.10 -8.91 1.30
N LYS A 63 18.04 -8.36 0.51
CA LYS A 63 19.00 -7.36 1.00
C LYS A 63 18.28 -6.07 1.42
N GLY A 64 17.32 -5.60 0.63
CA GLY A 64 16.54 -4.40 0.92
C GLY A 64 15.68 -4.52 2.16
N SER A 65 15.30 -5.75 2.54
CA SER A 65 14.51 -6.09 3.74
C SER A 65 15.33 -6.26 5.02
N ASP A 66 16.60 -5.87 5.01
CA ASP A 66 17.58 -6.14 6.07
C ASP A 66 17.76 -7.65 6.37
N TYR A 67 17.61 -8.51 5.35
CA TYR A 67 17.72 -9.97 5.41
C TYR A 67 16.67 -10.64 6.32
N LEU A 68 15.55 -9.98 6.59
CA LEU A 68 14.46 -10.50 7.43
C LEU A 68 13.23 -10.95 6.61
N ALA A 69 13.27 -10.84 5.28
CA ALA A 69 12.19 -11.33 4.43
C ALA A 69 12.14 -12.86 4.39
N ASP A 70 10.92 -13.40 4.31
CA ASP A 70 10.69 -14.81 3.98
C ASP A 70 11.11 -15.06 2.52
N GLN A 71 12.10 -15.93 2.34
CA GLN A 71 12.73 -16.13 1.02
C GLN A 71 11.83 -16.90 0.05
N ASP A 72 10.98 -17.79 0.55
CA ASP A 72 10.01 -18.53 -0.28
C ASP A 72 8.95 -17.56 -0.84
N ALA A 73 8.47 -16.64 0.01
CA ALA A 73 7.55 -15.57 -0.42
C ALA A 73 8.22 -14.61 -1.41
N VAL A 74 9.50 -14.29 -1.23
CA VAL A 74 10.28 -13.46 -2.17
C VAL A 74 10.45 -14.16 -3.51
N ASP A 75 10.75 -15.45 -3.54
CA ASP A 75 10.89 -16.22 -4.80
C ASP A 75 9.58 -16.21 -5.58
N VAL A 76 8.44 -16.47 -4.91
CA VAL A 76 7.10 -16.37 -5.53
C VAL A 76 6.86 -14.99 -6.10
N LEU A 77 7.10 -13.92 -5.32
CA LEU A 77 6.90 -12.54 -5.75
C LEU A 77 7.69 -12.22 -7.03
N CYS A 78 8.96 -12.60 -7.05
CA CYS A 78 9.87 -12.24 -8.15
C CYS A 78 9.56 -13.03 -9.43
N ARG A 79 9.24 -14.32 -9.31
CA ARG A 79 8.98 -15.18 -10.49
C ARG A 79 7.62 -14.93 -11.13
N GLU A 80 6.60 -14.63 -10.35
CA GLU A 80 5.26 -14.37 -10.88
C GLU A 80 5.08 -12.93 -11.41
N GLY A 81 6.06 -12.05 -11.12
CA GLY A 81 6.00 -10.64 -11.51
C GLY A 81 5.82 -10.38 -13.01
N PRO A 82 6.63 -10.96 -13.91
CA PRO A 82 6.51 -10.73 -15.35
C PRO A 82 5.15 -11.10 -15.92
N GLU A 83 4.62 -12.28 -15.59
CA GLU A 83 3.27 -12.71 -16.01
C GLU A 83 2.20 -11.71 -15.56
N CYS A 84 2.31 -11.20 -14.33
CA CYS A 84 1.38 -10.19 -13.83
C CYS A 84 1.43 -8.87 -14.60
N ILE A 85 2.60 -8.46 -15.10
CA ILE A 85 2.73 -7.27 -15.96
C ILE A 85 2.06 -7.50 -17.32
N GLU A 86 2.27 -8.68 -17.92
CA GLU A 86 1.63 -9.06 -19.19
C GLU A 86 0.10 -9.08 -19.06
N GLU A 87 -0.43 -9.71 -18.01
CA GLU A 87 -1.88 -9.69 -17.72
C GLU A 87 -2.45 -8.28 -17.55
N LEU A 88 -1.71 -7.39 -16.88
CA LEU A 88 -2.14 -6.00 -16.74
C LEU A 88 -2.18 -5.26 -18.09
N GLU A 89 -1.25 -5.53 -19.01
CA GLU A 89 -1.29 -5.01 -20.38
C GLU A 89 -2.51 -5.54 -21.15
N GLU A 90 -2.77 -6.84 -21.06
CA GLU A 90 -3.95 -7.47 -21.68
C GLU A 90 -5.26 -6.89 -21.13
N MET A 91 -5.29 -6.52 -19.86
CA MET A 91 -6.42 -5.84 -19.22
C MET A 91 -6.55 -4.37 -19.67
N GLY A 92 -5.53 -3.79 -20.32
CA GLY A 92 -5.53 -2.44 -20.86
C GLY A 92 -4.58 -1.45 -20.18
N ALA A 93 -3.61 -1.90 -19.37
CA ALA A 93 -2.64 -0.99 -18.76
C ALA A 93 -1.66 -0.44 -19.81
N VAL A 94 -1.60 0.88 -19.94
CA VAL A 94 -0.74 1.57 -20.93
C VAL A 94 0.58 1.97 -20.24
N PHE A 95 1.48 1.00 -20.07
CA PHE A 95 2.83 1.28 -19.56
C PHE A 95 3.62 2.20 -20.49
N SER A 96 4.47 3.05 -19.92
CA SER A 96 5.44 3.85 -20.68
C SER A 96 6.36 2.95 -21.50
N ARG A 97 6.79 3.41 -22.70
CA ARG A 97 7.58 2.62 -23.63
C ARG A 97 8.99 3.21 -23.79
N ASP A 98 9.95 2.34 -24.02
CA ASP A 98 11.29 2.71 -24.47
C ASP A 98 11.31 3.01 -26.00
N GLU A 99 12.45 3.46 -26.51
CA GLU A 99 12.64 3.79 -27.95
C GLU A 99 12.40 2.60 -28.88
N ARG A 100 12.41 1.36 -28.35
CA ARG A 100 12.14 0.14 -29.09
C ARG A 100 10.70 -0.35 -28.96
N GLY A 101 9.83 0.45 -28.31
CA GLY A 101 8.43 0.10 -28.08
C GLY A 101 8.17 -0.93 -26.99
N ARG A 102 9.20 -1.33 -26.20
CA ARG A 102 9.05 -2.24 -25.06
C ARG A 102 8.65 -1.46 -23.82
N ILE A 103 8.10 -2.15 -22.81
CA ILE A 103 7.80 -1.54 -21.50
C ILE A 103 9.06 -0.88 -20.94
N ALA A 104 8.98 0.42 -20.69
CA ALA A 104 10.07 1.17 -20.10
C ALA A 104 10.22 0.83 -18.61
N GLN A 105 11.47 0.71 -18.16
CA GLN A 105 11.81 0.40 -16.78
C GLN A 105 12.78 1.44 -16.23
N ARG A 106 12.53 1.91 -15.01
CA ARG A 106 13.37 2.90 -14.33
C ARG A 106 14.04 2.34 -13.07
N PRO A 107 15.20 2.92 -12.66
CA PRO A 107 15.87 2.51 -11.44
C PRO A 107 15.14 3.01 -10.20
N PHE A 108 15.19 2.19 -9.13
CA PHE A 108 14.78 2.55 -7.78
C PHE A 108 15.91 2.31 -6.78
N GLY A 109 15.83 3.01 -5.63
CA GLY A 109 16.80 2.89 -4.55
C GLY A 109 16.87 1.48 -4.00
N GLY A 110 18.08 0.99 -3.77
CA GLY A 110 18.35 -0.36 -3.28
C GLY A 110 18.36 -1.44 -4.35
N ALA A 111 17.83 -1.18 -5.56
CA ALA A 111 17.83 -2.14 -6.66
C ALA A 111 19.16 -2.12 -7.44
N GLY A 112 19.59 -3.30 -7.86
CA GLY A 112 20.76 -3.48 -8.74
C GLY A 112 20.47 -3.21 -10.21
N TYR A 113 19.21 -3.34 -10.62
CA TYR A 113 18.75 -3.18 -12.00
C TYR A 113 17.55 -2.26 -12.10
N ALA A 114 17.38 -1.63 -13.26
CA ALA A 114 16.22 -0.81 -13.58
C ALA A 114 15.05 -1.73 -13.97
N ARG A 115 14.18 -2.11 -13.01
CA ARG A 115 13.07 -3.05 -13.23
C ARG A 115 11.68 -2.51 -12.94
N ALA A 116 11.56 -1.26 -12.49
CA ALA A 116 10.25 -0.68 -12.20
C ALA A 116 9.52 -0.26 -13.48
N CYS A 117 8.51 -1.03 -13.89
CA CYS A 117 7.58 -0.70 -14.96
C CYS A 117 6.62 0.42 -14.48
N TYR A 118 6.35 1.42 -15.30
CA TYR A 118 5.64 2.62 -14.84
C TYR A 118 4.71 3.24 -15.90
N LEU A 119 3.74 4.00 -15.44
CA LEU A 119 2.88 4.87 -16.24
C LEU A 119 3.20 6.32 -15.84
N ALA A 120 4.17 6.95 -16.49
CA ALA A 120 4.76 8.22 -16.08
C ALA A 120 5.02 8.26 -14.55
N ASP A 121 4.45 9.21 -13.81
CA ASP A 121 4.46 9.28 -12.35
C ASP A 121 3.08 9.00 -11.71
N ARG A 122 2.23 8.20 -12.41
CA ARG A 122 0.83 7.91 -12.06
C ARG A 122 0.50 6.42 -12.13
N THR A 123 1.44 5.55 -11.83
CA THR A 123 1.30 4.09 -12.03
C THR A 123 0.07 3.53 -11.31
N GLY A 124 -0.08 3.82 -10.02
CA GLY A 124 -1.23 3.35 -9.24
C GLY A 124 -2.57 3.88 -9.76
N HIS A 125 -2.63 5.14 -10.18
CA HIS A 125 -3.82 5.73 -10.79
C HIS A 125 -4.22 4.97 -12.07
N GLY A 126 -3.27 4.69 -12.97
CA GLY A 126 -3.56 3.93 -14.18
C GLY A 126 -4.03 2.52 -13.88
N LEU A 127 -3.32 1.80 -13.02
CA LEU A 127 -3.66 0.41 -12.69
C LEU A 127 -5.02 0.26 -12.00
N ILE A 128 -5.37 1.18 -11.08
CA ILE A 128 -6.65 1.10 -10.39
C ILE A 128 -7.84 1.30 -11.33
N HIS A 129 -7.71 2.18 -12.32
CA HIS A 129 -8.75 2.38 -13.32
C HIS A 129 -8.89 1.16 -14.24
N VAL A 130 -7.79 0.56 -14.68
CA VAL A 130 -7.79 -0.67 -15.49
C VAL A 130 -8.49 -1.80 -14.73
N LEU A 131 -8.13 -2.04 -13.48
CA LEU A 131 -8.76 -3.10 -12.69
C LEU A 131 -10.23 -2.81 -12.40
N TYR A 132 -10.59 -1.55 -12.12
CA TYR A 132 -11.99 -1.18 -11.91
C TYR A 132 -12.83 -1.37 -13.17
N GLU A 133 -12.28 -1.09 -14.35
CA GLU A 133 -12.93 -1.43 -15.63
C GLU A 133 -13.17 -2.94 -15.75
N GLN A 134 -12.23 -3.78 -15.29
CA GLN A 134 -12.41 -5.23 -15.28
C GLN A 134 -13.49 -5.68 -14.29
N ILE A 135 -13.67 -4.98 -13.15
CA ILE A 135 -14.77 -5.20 -12.22
C ILE A 135 -16.12 -4.91 -12.89
N LEU A 136 -16.22 -3.77 -13.59
CA LEU A 136 -17.44 -3.40 -14.32
C LEU A 136 -17.76 -4.37 -15.47
N LYS A 137 -16.77 -4.79 -16.25
CA LYS A 137 -16.95 -5.76 -17.35
C LYS A 137 -17.47 -7.13 -16.90
N ARG A 138 -17.23 -7.49 -15.63
CA ARG A 138 -17.66 -8.77 -15.03
C ARG A 138 -18.91 -8.66 -14.18
N ASP A 139 -19.54 -7.49 -14.14
CA ASP A 139 -20.70 -7.19 -13.30
C ASP A 139 -20.48 -7.54 -11.81
N ILE A 140 -19.24 -7.42 -11.32
CA ILE A 140 -18.91 -7.68 -9.92
C ILE A 140 -19.57 -6.62 -9.03
N CYS A 141 -20.35 -7.04 -8.04
CA CYS A 141 -21.04 -6.16 -7.12
C CYS A 141 -20.05 -5.38 -6.24
N VAL A 142 -20.24 -4.05 -6.16
CA VAL A 142 -19.43 -3.16 -5.30
C VAL A 142 -20.36 -2.42 -4.35
N TYR A 143 -20.19 -2.66 -3.05
CA TYR A 143 -20.80 -1.89 -1.97
C TYR A 143 -19.82 -0.83 -1.51
N ASP A 144 -19.83 0.33 -2.14
CA ASP A 144 -19.02 1.48 -1.75
C ASP A 144 -19.69 2.32 -0.68
N GLU A 145 -18.89 3.04 0.11
CA GLU A 145 -19.32 3.74 1.33
C GLU A 145 -19.97 2.81 2.37
N TRP A 146 -19.48 1.57 2.44
CA TRP A 146 -19.83 0.60 3.46
C TRP A 146 -18.63 0.28 4.36
N HIS A 147 -18.87 0.27 5.66
CA HIS A 147 -17.86 -0.03 6.67
C HIS A 147 -18.14 -1.37 7.35
N VAL A 148 -17.24 -2.33 7.18
CA VAL A 148 -17.34 -3.61 7.88
C VAL A 148 -17.00 -3.42 9.34
N LEU A 149 -17.90 -3.84 10.24
CA LEU A 149 -17.76 -3.72 11.68
C LEU A 149 -17.29 -5.04 12.32
N GLU A 150 -17.63 -6.19 11.70
CA GLU A 150 -17.32 -7.50 12.24
C GLU A 150 -17.15 -8.53 11.13
N ILE A 151 -16.17 -9.42 11.30
CA ILE A 151 -16.10 -10.71 10.59
C ILE A 151 -16.68 -11.76 11.52
N THR A 152 -17.81 -12.32 11.14
CA THR A 152 -18.52 -13.30 11.96
C THR A 152 -17.87 -14.67 11.81
N VAL A 153 -17.38 -15.24 12.92
CA VAL A 153 -16.71 -16.54 12.99
C VAL A 153 -17.44 -17.47 13.95
N LYS A 154 -17.59 -18.74 13.56
CA LYS A 154 -18.15 -19.80 14.40
C LYS A 154 -17.30 -21.06 14.24
N ASN A 155 -16.81 -21.62 15.34
CA ASN A 155 -15.94 -22.79 15.34
C ASN A 155 -14.68 -22.61 14.46
N ASN A 156 -13.98 -21.50 14.62
CA ASN A 156 -12.80 -21.11 13.84
C ASN A 156 -13.03 -21.05 12.32
N SER A 157 -14.26 -20.88 11.86
CA SER A 157 -14.63 -20.80 10.44
C SER A 157 -15.53 -19.59 10.18
N VAL A 158 -15.22 -18.81 9.14
CA VAL A 158 -15.98 -17.61 8.75
C VAL A 158 -17.42 -17.96 8.35
N ARG A 159 -18.35 -17.06 8.68
CA ARG A 159 -19.76 -17.13 8.29
C ARG A 159 -20.20 -15.95 7.41
N GLY A 160 -19.42 -14.90 7.38
CA GLY A 160 -19.70 -13.67 6.66
C GLY A 160 -19.26 -12.44 7.44
N VAL A 161 -19.90 -11.31 7.18
CA VAL A 161 -19.58 -10.03 7.82
C VAL A 161 -20.85 -9.26 8.20
N VAL A 162 -20.71 -8.37 9.19
CA VAL A 162 -21.66 -7.28 9.47
C VAL A 162 -21.06 -5.98 8.96
N ALA A 163 -21.81 -5.26 8.16
CA ALA A 163 -21.37 -3.99 7.58
C ALA A 163 -22.40 -2.89 7.81
N LEU A 164 -21.89 -1.67 8.01
CA LEU A 164 -22.65 -0.43 8.12
C LEU A 164 -22.65 0.29 6.77
N GLU A 165 -23.81 0.50 6.20
CA GLU A 165 -24.02 1.42 5.07
C GLU A 165 -23.94 2.86 5.57
N LEU A 166 -22.91 3.58 5.18
CA LEU A 166 -22.64 4.92 5.73
C LEU A 166 -23.67 5.95 5.30
N ALA A 167 -24.24 5.82 4.11
CA ALA A 167 -25.24 6.76 3.59
C ALA A 167 -26.57 6.71 4.37
N THR A 168 -26.99 5.52 4.84
CA THR A 168 -28.30 5.31 5.49
C THR A 168 -28.21 5.04 7.00
N GLY A 169 -27.01 4.67 7.49
CA GLY A 169 -26.81 4.21 8.87
C GLY A 169 -27.38 2.81 9.16
N ARG A 170 -27.77 2.05 8.13
CA ARG A 170 -28.30 0.69 8.27
C ARG A 170 -27.20 -0.32 8.41
N LEU A 171 -27.45 -1.34 9.21
CA LEU A 171 -26.59 -2.52 9.34
C LEU A 171 -27.10 -3.65 8.45
N HIS A 172 -26.17 -4.29 7.78
CA HIS A 172 -26.41 -5.40 6.86
C HIS A 172 -25.54 -6.58 7.22
N ARG A 173 -26.09 -7.80 7.08
CA ARG A 173 -25.32 -9.04 7.12
C ARG A 173 -25.04 -9.50 5.69
N LEU A 174 -23.80 -9.84 5.40
CA LEU A 174 -23.39 -10.47 4.15
C LEU A 174 -22.87 -11.86 4.49
N ILE A 175 -23.66 -12.88 4.13
CA ILE A 175 -23.30 -14.29 4.36
C ILE A 175 -22.32 -14.72 3.28
N ALA A 176 -21.21 -15.34 3.68
CA ALA A 176 -20.17 -15.76 2.75
C ALA A 176 -19.45 -17.02 3.21
N LYS A 177 -19.08 -17.90 2.28
CA LYS A 177 -18.19 -19.04 2.52
C LYS A 177 -16.77 -18.59 2.82
N ALA A 178 -16.34 -17.51 2.16
CA ALA A 178 -15.00 -16.94 2.27
C ALA A 178 -15.06 -15.41 2.42
N VAL A 179 -14.20 -14.88 3.28
CA VAL A 179 -13.96 -13.45 3.43
C VAL A 179 -12.49 -13.16 3.14
N MET A 180 -12.23 -12.10 2.39
CA MET A 180 -10.88 -11.66 2.09
C MET A 180 -10.66 -10.23 2.55
N LEU A 181 -9.62 -10.00 3.32
CA LEU A 181 -9.18 -8.68 3.75
C LEU A 181 -8.14 -8.11 2.77
N ALA A 182 -8.47 -6.98 2.14
CA ALA A 182 -7.60 -6.21 1.25
C ALA A 182 -7.66 -4.71 1.60
N THR A 183 -7.63 -4.41 2.91
CA THR A 183 -7.99 -3.13 3.51
C THR A 183 -6.85 -2.10 3.50
N GLY A 184 -5.67 -2.48 2.98
CA GLY A 184 -4.48 -1.63 3.01
C GLY A 184 -3.85 -1.55 4.41
N GLY A 185 -2.89 -0.65 4.59
CA GLY A 185 -2.09 -0.52 5.79
C GLY A 185 -2.71 0.30 6.92
N TYR A 186 -1.89 0.58 7.93
CA TYR A 186 -2.26 1.33 9.13
C TYR A 186 -1.47 2.64 9.33
N GLY A 187 -0.93 3.23 8.27
CA GLY A 187 -0.07 4.42 8.39
C GLY A 187 -0.73 5.62 9.06
N ARG A 188 -2.07 5.67 9.17
CA ARG A 188 -2.80 6.73 9.88
C ARG A 188 -2.67 6.68 11.40
N VAL A 189 -2.04 5.68 11.96
CA VAL A 189 -1.64 5.68 13.38
C VAL A 189 -0.45 6.62 13.66
N PHE A 190 0.20 7.16 12.62
CA PHE A 190 1.29 8.14 12.73
C PHE A 190 0.79 9.55 12.40
N SER A 191 1.36 10.57 13.05
CA SER A 191 1.00 11.98 12.82
C SER A 191 1.43 12.50 11.44
N SER A 192 2.49 11.94 10.85
CA SER A 192 2.97 12.26 9.49
C SER A 192 3.01 11.01 8.64
N THR A 193 2.18 10.95 7.61
CA THR A 193 2.06 9.77 6.75
C THR A 193 1.64 10.15 5.33
N THR A 194 2.09 9.34 4.35
CA THR A 194 1.63 9.44 2.97
C THR A 194 0.28 8.75 2.74
N ASN A 195 -0.20 8.00 3.72
CA ASN A 195 -1.36 7.16 3.57
C ASN A 195 -2.67 7.95 3.49
N ALA A 196 -3.62 7.46 2.72
CA ALA A 196 -4.98 7.97 2.65
C ALA A 196 -5.66 7.94 4.03
N ILE A 197 -6.66 8.81 4.24
CA ILE A 197 -7.41 8.90 5.50
C ILE A 197 -8.05 7.55 5.88
N SER A 198 -8.34 6.71 4.89
CA SER A 198 -8.93 5.38 5.07
C SER A 198 -7.96 4.29 5.57
N SER A 199 -6.65 4.55 5.59
CA SER A 199 -5.62 3.56 5.98
C SER A 199 -5.43 3.56 7.50
N THR A 200 -6.43 3.13 8.23
CA THR A 200 -6.57 3.22 9.69
C THR A 200 -6.27 1.92 10.45
N GLY A 201 -5.96 0.82 9.73
CA GLY A 201 -5.67 -0.48 10.35
C GLY A 201 -6.92 -1.30 10.70
N ASP A 202 -8.10 -0.92 10.23
CA ASP A 202 -9.36 -1.61 10.55
C ASP A 202 -9.32 -3.10 10.19
N GLY A 203 -8.70 -3.45 9.04
CA GLY A 203 -8.59 -4.85 8.63
C GLY A 203 -7.80 -5.71 9.61
N MET A 204 -6.72 -5.16 10.18
CA MET A 204 -5.93 -5.84 11.22
C MET A 204 -6.76 -6.03 12.49
N ALA A 205 -7.53 -5.00 12.90
CA ALA A 205 -8.42 -5.10 14.06
C ALA A 205 -9.53 -6.15 13.84
N LEU A 206 -10.15 -6.16 12.66
CA LEU A 206 -11.15 -7.16 12.28
C LEU A 206 -10.58 -8.59 12.28
N ALA A 207 -9.37 -8.76 11.70
CA ALA A 207 -8.69 -10.06 11.67
C ALA A 207 -8.36 -10.57 13.08
N LEU A 208 -7.80 -9.69 13.92
CA LEU A 208 -7.46 -10.02 15.30
C LEU A 208 -8.71 -10.40 16.10
N SER A 209 -9.82 -9.67 15.95
CA SER A 209 -11.10 -9.98 16.58
C SER A 209 -11.68 -11.30 16.07
N ALA A 210 -11.45 -11.65 14.81
CA ALA A 210 -11.83 -12.92 14.21
C ALA A 210 -10.93 -14.11 14.62
N GLY A 211 -9.83 -13.86 15.36
CA GLY A 211 -8.88 -14.87 15.82
C GLY A 211 -7.67 -15.09 14.92
N ALA A 212 -7.49 -14.28 13.87
CA ALA A 212 -6.31 -14.34 13.03
C ALA A 212 -5.16 -13.53 13.66
N PRO A 213 -3.93 -14.09 13.78
CA PRO A 213 -2.80 -13.41 14.37
C PRO A 213 -2.25 -12.31 13.44
N LEU A 214 -1.58 -11.33 14.05
CA LEU A 214 -0.83 -10.30 13.36
C LEU A 214 0.68 -10.62 13.46
N MET A 215 1.44 -10.22 12.43
CA MET A 215 2.88 -10.48 12.35
C MET A 215 3.63 -9.23 11.90
N ASP A 216 4.87 -9.08 12.34
CA ASP A 216 5.81 -8.02 11.92
C ASP A 216 5.29 -6.58 12.12
N MET A 217 4.38 -6.35 13.08
CA MET A 217 3.69 -5.07 13.29
C MET A 217 4.62 -3.92 13.64
N GLU A 218 5.82 -4.19 14.13
CA GLU A 218 6.88 -3.21 14.37
C GLU A 218 7.52 -2.68 13.07
N PHE A 219 7.35 -3.36 11.95
CA PHE A 219 7.98 -2.97 10.69
C PHE A 219 7.12 -2.01 9.90
N VAL A 220 7.46 -0.73 9.99
CA VAL A 220 6.84 0.37 9.23
C VAL A 220 7.94 1.11 8.48
N GLN A 221 7.79 1.24 7.16
CA GLN A 221 8.71 1.99 6.32
C GLN A 221 8.35 3.47 6.32
N PHE A 222 9.38 4.31 6.49
CA PHE A 222 9.27 5.75 6.31
C PHE A 222 9.81 6.14 4.93
N HIS A 223 8.99 6.85 4.14
CA HIS A 223 9.44 7.38 2.87
C HIS A 223 10.21 8.68 3.10
N PRO A 224 11.39 8.86 2.50
CA PRO A 224 12.20 10.06 2.72
C PRO A 224 11.48 11.35 2.29
N THR A 225 10.88 11.35 1.12
CA THR A 225 10.40 12.57 0.48
C THR A 225 8.90 12.72 0.56
N THR A 226 8.40 13.37 1.62
CA THR A 226 6.99 13.74 1.80
C THR A 226 6.86 15.25 2.05
N LEU A 227 5.75 15.86 1.60
CA LEU A 227 5.46 17.26 1.88
C LEU A 227 5.06 17.46 3.34
N LYS A 228 5.73 18.37 4.06
CA LYS A 228 5.59 18.57 5.51
C LYS A 228 4.15 18.73 6.01
N ARG A 229 3.33 19.52 5.34
CA ARG A 229 1.99 19.90 5.83
C ARG A 229 0.92 18.87 5.52
N THR A 230 1.08 18.14 4.44
CA THR A 230 0.03 17.29 3.87
C THR A 230 0.38 15.80 3.93
N GLY A 231 1.66 15.45 4.13
CA GLY A 231 2.14 14.08 4.02
C GLY A 231 2.15 13.56 2.56
N ILE A 232 1.82 14.39 1.57
CA ILE A 232 1.78 13.96 0.17
C ILE A 232 3.16 13.45 -0.27
N LEU A 233 3.15 12.29 -0.90
CA LEU A 233 4.33 11.64 -1.43
C LEU A 233 4.94 12.43 -2.59
N ILE A 234 6.24 12.68 -2.52
CA ILE A 234 7.08 13.03 -3.67
C ILE A 234 7.84 11.76 -4.06
N THR A 235 7.51 11.20 -5.20
CA THR A 235 7.97 9.88 -5.63
C THR A 235 9.48 9.71 -5.57
N GLU A 236 9.93 8.50 -5.25
CA GLU A 236 11.32 8.10 -5.41
C GLU A 236 11.82 8.27 -6.85
N GLY A 237 10.92 8.20 -7.83
CA GLY A 237 11.22 8.49 -9.23
C GLY A 237 11.87 9.86 -9.43
N ALA A 238 11.55 10.88 -8.62
CA ALA A 238 12.20 12.18 -8.71
C ALA A 238 13.71 12.12 -8.40
N ARG A 239 14.12 11.26 -7.44
CA ARG A 239 15.53 10.97 -7.16
C ARG A 239 16.15 10.08 -8.24
N GLY A 240 15.38 9.13 -8.75
CA GLY A 240 15.75 8.26 -9.89
C GLY A 240 16.03 9.03 -11.17
N GLU A 241 15.27 10.11 -11.42
CA GLU A 241 15.52 11.03 -12.55
C GLU A 241 16.73 11.95 -12.33
N GLY A 242 17.35 11.91 -11.16
CA GLY A 242 18.56 12.63 -10.82
C GLY A 242 18.40 13.75 -9.80
N GLY A 243 17.28 13.83 -9.08
CA GLY A 243 17.05 14.83 -8.04
C GLY A 243 18.02 14.72 -6.86
N TYR A 244 18.48 15.86 -6.32
CA TYR A 244 19.42 15.95 -5.21
C TYR A 244 18.74 16.30 -3.91
N LEU A 245 19.22 15.72 -2.79
CA LEU A 245 18.84 16.13 -1.44
C LEU A 245 19.89 17.06 -0.87
N VAL A 246 19.47 18.27 -0.53
CA VAL A 246 20.35 19.29 0.02
C VAL A 246 19.84 19.82 1.35
N ASN A 247 20.76 20.19 2.24
CA ASN A 247 20.46 20.82 3.52
C ASN A 247 20.38 22.36 3.40
N ALA A 248 20.22 23.06 4.52
CA ALA A 248 20.10 24.52 4.57
C ALA A 248 21.32 25.29 4.00
N SER A 249 22.50 24.69 4.04
CA SER A 249 23.71 25.28 3.44
C SER A 249 23.88 24.98 1.95
N GLY A 250 22.93 24.24 1.34
CA GLY A 250 23.05 23.78 -0.05
C GLY A 250 23.95 22.56 -0.24
N GLU A 251 24.39 21.93 0.84
CA GLU A 251 25.24 20.75 0.78
C GLU A 251 24.40 19.53 0.39
N ARG A 252 24.85 18.76 -0.61
CA ARG A 252 24.30 17.45 -0.98
C ARG A 252 24.75 16.41 0.05
N PHE A 253 24.06 16.37 1.20
CA PHE A 253 24.47 15.66 2.41
C PHE A 253 24.58 14.14 2.27
N MET A 254 23.88 13.54 1.29
CA MET A 254 23.95 12.09 1.05
C MET A 254 25.38 11.59 0.79
N LYS A 255 26.30 12.44 0.34
CA LYS A 255 27.73 12.11 0.23
C LYS A 255 28.36 11.63 1.53
N ARG A 256 27.87 12.12 2.69
CA ARG A 256 28.36 11.72 4.01
C ARG A 256 27.78 10.40 4.49
N TYR A 257 26.54 10.10 4.11
CA TYR A 257 25.79 8.96 4.64
C TYR A 257 25.82 7.74 3.73
N ALA A 258 25.86 7.94 2.41
CA ALA A 258 25.86 6.86 1.42
C ALA A 258 26.63 7.30 0.15
N PRO A 259 27.97 7.40 0.21
CA PRO A 259 28.79 8.00 -0.87
C PRO A 259 28.68 7.30 -2.22
N GLU A 260 28.42 5.99 -2.24
CA GLU A 260 28.32 5.20 -3.48
C GLU A 260 26.97 5.35 -4.17
N LYS A 261 25.87 5.22 -3.40
CA LYS A 261 24.49 5.21 -3.93
C LYS A 261 23.81 6.57 -3.85
N MET A 262 24.30 7.46 -3.02
CA MET A 262 23.76 8.80 -2.83
C MET A 262 22.26 8.78 -2.52
N GLU A 263 21.43 9.54 -3.24
CA GLU A 263 19.99 9.60 -3.12
C GLU A 263 19.26 8.31 -3.55
N LEU A 264 19.96 7.38 -4.18
CA LEU A 264 19.47 6.05 -4.55
C LEU A 264 19.88 4.96 -3.55
N ALA A 265 20.38 5.31 -2.38
CA ALA A 265 20.44 4.39 -1.25
C ALA A 265 19.04 3.93 -0.85
N SER A 266 18.95 2.85 -0.07
CA SER A 266 17.67 2.34 0.42
C SER A 266 16.90 3.41 1.20
N ARG A 267 15.57 3.32 1.23
CA ARG A 267 14.69 4.35 1.82
C ARG A 267 14.98 4.63 3.28
N ASP A 268 15.27 3.58 4.04
CA ASP A 268 15.63 3.66 5.46
C ASP A 268 16.91 4.45 5.69
N VAL A 269 17.94 4.23 4.86
CA VAL A 269 19.22 4.98 4.89
C VAL A 269 18.99 6.46 4.58
N VAL A 270 18.24 6.77 3.53
CA VAL A 270 17.95 8.15 3.14
C VAL A 270 17.08 8.84 4.20
N ALA A 271 16.01 8.17 4.69
CA ALA A 271 15.12 8.73 5.72
C ALA A 271 15.87 9.02 7.04
N ARG A 272 16.75 8.11 7.48
CA ARG A 272 17.61 8.36 8.66
C ARG A 272 18.58 9.51 8.45
N ALA A 273 19.16 9.63 7.27
CA ALA A 273 20.06 10.74 6.93
C ALA A 273 19.32 12.10 6.97
N GLU A 274 18.14 12.16 6.35
CA GLU A 274 17.30 13.37 6.37
C GLU A 274 16.87 13.75 7.79
N GLN A 275 16.38 12.77 8.58
CA GLN A 275 15.96 13.03 9.94
C GLN A 275 17.14 13.56 10.79
N LYS A 276 18.35 13.00 10.60
CA LYS A 276 19.55 13.48 11.29
C LYS A 276 19.92 14.91 10.89
N GLU A 277 19.83 15.28 9.59
CA GLU A 277 20.03 16.66 9.15
C GLU A 277 19.04 17.64 9.80
N ILE A 278 17.76 17.19 9.94
CA ILE A 278 16.71 17.99 10.57
C ILE A 278 16.97 18.13 12.08
N ASP A 279 17.25 17.03 12.78
CA ASP A 279 17.43 17.00 14.24
C ASP A 279 18.68 17.79 14.68
N GLU A 280 19.72 17.79 13.87
CA GLU A 280 20.96 18.55 14.12
C GLU A 280 20.88 20.02 13.64
N GLY A 281 19.70 20.50 13.25
CA GLY A 281 19.44 21.90 12.88
C GLY A 281 19.98 22.32 11.50
N ARG A 282 20.39 21.37 10.66
CA ARG A 282 20.84 21.65 9.29
C ARG A 282 19.71 21.62 8.26
N GLY A 283 18.47 21.37 8.69
CA GLY A 283 17.28 21.48 7.87
C GLY A 283 16.75 22.90 7.69
N VAL A 284 15.78 23.07 6.80
CA VAL A 284 15.05 24.33 6.56
C VAL A 284 13.63 24.17 7.09
N ASN A 285 13.27 24.85 8.17
CA ASN A 285 11.93 24.77 8.78
C ASN A 285 11.47 23.32 9.06
N GLY A 286 12.38 22.45 9.53
CA GLY A 286 12.09 21.03 9.82
C GLY A 286 11.91 20.16 8.56
N CYS A 287 12.53 20.56 7.45
CA CYS A 287 12.62 19.84 6.19
C CYS A 287 14.07 19.84 5.69
N VAL A 288 14.35 18.95 4.75
CA VAL A 288 15.46 19.09 3.79
C VAL A 288 14.88 19.51 2.44
N LEU A 289 15.71 19.77 1.45
CA LEU A 289 15.27 20.27 0.14
C LEU A 289 15.60 19.26 -0.95
N LEU A 290 14.57 18.87 -1.73
CA LEU A 290 14.74 18.08 -2.95
C LEU A 290 14.89 19.04 -4.14
N ASP A 291 16.09 19.10 -4.71
CA ASP A 291 16.43 19.99 -5.82
C ASP A 291 16.34 19.26 -7.16
N LEU A 292 15.42 19.71 -8.03
CA LEU A 292 15.19 19.20 -9.38
C LEU A 292 15.57 20.21 -10.46
N ARG A 293 15.98 21.43 -10.11
CA ARG A 293 16.19 22.56 -11.05
C ARG A 293 17.14 22.22 -12.18
N HIS A 294 18.22 21.48 -11.89
CA HIS A 294 19.23 21.08 -12.87
C HIS A 294 18.74 20.12 -13.95
N LEU A 295 17.56 19.46 -13.74
CA LEU A 295 16.94 18.59 -14.74
C LEU A 295 16.34 19.38 -15.91
N GLY A 296 15.98 20.65 -15.67
CA GLY A 296 15.34 21.51 -16.64
C GLY A 296 13.84 21.25 -16.82
N GLU A 297 13.14 22.28 -17.29
CA GLU A 297 11.68 22.26 -17.39
C GLU A 297 11.14 21.13 -18.28
N ARG A 298 11.80 20.87 -19.42
CA ARG A 298 11.36 19.82 -20.35
C ARG A 298 11.33 18.45 -19.66
N LYS A 299 12.43 18.04 -19.02
CA LYS A 299 12.51 16.74 -18.35
C LYS A 299 11.53 16.62 -17.18
N ILE A 300 11.34 17.69 -16.40
CA ILE A 300 10.38 17.71 -15.31
C ILE A 300 8.94 17.52 -15.85
N ASN A 301 8.57 18.18 -16.94
CA ASN A 301 7.25 18.06 -17.54
C ASN A 301 7.00 16.68 -18.18
N GLU A 302 8.02 16.05 -18.76
CA GLU A 302 7.88 14.74 -19.41
C GLU A 302 7.87 13.59 -18.39
N ALA A 303 8.77 13.62 -17.40
CA ALA A 303 8.99 12.50 -16.48
C ALA A 303 8.25 12.63 -15.13
N LEU A 304 7.98 13.87 -14.69
CA LEU A 304 7.48 14.19 -13.35
C LEU A 304 6.31 15.21 -13.36
N PRO A 305 5.36 15.14 -14.31
CA PRO A 305 4.31 16.16 -14.45
C PRO A 305 3.43 16.28 -13.20
N GLN A 306 3.07 15.17 -12.57
CA GLN A 306 2.27 15.16 -11.35
C GLN A 306 3.06 15.73 -10.17
N ILE A 307 4.36 15.46 -10.07
CA ILE A 307 5.20 16.00 -8.98
C ILE A 307 5.27 17.52 -9.09
N ARG A 308 5.43 18.08 -10.30
CA ARG A 308 5.36 19.53 -10.53
C ARG A 308 4.02 20.10 -10.05
N GLU A 309 2.91 19.48 -10.47
CA GLU A 309 1.56 19.91 -10.10
C GLU A 309 1.35 19.87 -8.56
N LEU A 310 1.71 18.77 -7.91
CA LEU A 310 1.56 18.61 -6.46
C LEU A 310 2.41 19.61 -5.68
N SER A 311 3.65 19.86 -6.12
CA SER A 311 4.53 20.81 -5.49
C SER A 311 4.00 22.24 -5.57
N ILE A 312 3.49 22.65 -6.72
CA ILE A 312 2.87 23.97 -6.89
C ILE A 312 1.61 24.10 -6.03
N LYS A 313 0.69 23.10 -6.08
CA LYS A 313 -0.60 23.19 -5.38
C LYS A 313 -0.49 23.08 -3.86
N PHE A 314 0.39 22.24 -3.34
CA PHE A 314 0.44 21.89 -1.93
C PHE A 314 1.67 22.39 -1.17
N ALA A 315 2.76 22.69 -1.85
CA ALA A 315 3.94 23.31 -1.26
C ALA A 315 4.13 24.77 -1.68
N GLY A 316 3.43 25.26 -2.71
CA GLY A 316 3.58 26.59 -3.26
C GLY A 316 4.90 26.79 -4.02
N VAL A 317 5.52 25.69 -4.48
CA VAL A 317 6.87 25.67 -5.08
C VAL A 317 6.80 25.09 -6.49
N ASP A 318 7.32 25.81 -7.49
CA ASP A 318 7.57 25.24 -8.83
C ASP A 318 8.96 24.59 -8.86
N PRO A 319 9.09 23.25 -8.96
CA PRO A 319 10.38 22.55 -8.91
C PRO A 319 11.31 22.88 -10.07
N VAL A 320 10.85 23.56 -11.11
CA VAL A 320 11.70 24.13 -12.16
C VAL A 320 12.54 25.31 -11.63
N ARG A 321 12.02 26.03 -10.63
CA ARG A 321 12.61 27.30 -10.12
C ARG A 321 13.17 27.17 -8.73
N GLU A 322 12.52 26.40 -7.87
CA GLU A 322 12.82 26.29 -6.44
C GLU A 322 12.85 24.84 -5.99
N PRO A 323 13.72 24.45 -5.01
CA PRO A 323 13.72 23.09 -4.49
C PRO A 323 12.49 22.83 -3.61
N ILE A 324 12.01 21.58 -3.64
CA ILE A 324 10.81 21.14 -2.90
C ILE A 324 11.18 20.85 -1.44
N PRO A 325 10.53 21.48 -0.44
CA PRO A 325 10.75 21.13 0.96
C PRO A 325 10.13 19.77 1.29
N VAL A 326 10.95 18.81 1.69
CA VAL A 326 10.55 17.43 2.00
C VAL A 326 11.05 16.99 3.37
N ARG A 327 10.38 15.99 3.94
CA ARG A 327 10.77 15.32 5.18
C ARG A 327 10.32 13.87 5.17
N PRO A 328 10.90 13.00 6.00
CA PRO A 328 10.41 11.65 6.15
C PRO A 328 8.99 11.57 6.73
N GLY A 329 8.21 10.59 6.27
CA GLY A 329 6.88 10.27 6.80
C GLY A 329 6.55 8.79 6.69
N ALA A 330 5.71 8.26 7.59
CA ALA A 330 5.26 6.88 7.54
C ALA A 330 4.58 6.60 6.19
N HIS A 331 4.95 5.48 5.56
CA HIS A 331 4.60 5.25 4.16
C HIS A 331 4.00 3.89 3.87
N TYR A 332 4.58 2.82 4.39
CA TYR A 332 4.16 1.46 4.09
C TYR A 332 4.25 0.57 5.34
N SER A 333 3.20 -0.20 5.60
CA SER A 333 3.16 -1.18 6.67
C SER A 333 3.66 -2.51 6.12
N MET A 334 4.83 -3.00 6.57
CA MET A 334 5.32 -4.33 6.19
C MET A 334 4.65 -5.42 7.01
N GLY A 335 4.34 -5.13 8.28
CA GLY A 335 3.54 -6.00 9.13
C GLY A 335 2.05 -5.92 8.84
N GLY A 336 1.32 -6.94 9.26
CA GLY A 336 -0.12 -7.05 9.04
C GLY A 336 -0.68 -8.39 9.48
N ILE A 337 -1.76 -8.83 8.85
CA ILE A 337 -2.43 -10.10 9.11
C ILE A 337 -1.52 -11.24 8.63
N MET A 338 -1.18 -12.17 9.52
CA MET A 338 -0.34 -13.33 9.20
C MET A 338 -1.01 -14.21 8.15
N THR A 339 -0.31 -14.44 7.03
CA THR A 339 -0.77 -15.31 5.95
C THR A 339 0.35 -16.19 5.41
N ASP A 340 -0.03 -17.28 4.75
CA ASP A 340 0.86 -18.01 3.85
C ASP A 340 0.95 -17.32 2.46
N VAL A 341 1.73 -17.90 1.55
CA VAL A 341 1.91 -17.41 0.16
C VAL A 341 0.65 -17.47 -0.70
N PHE A 342 -0.42 -18.11 -0.24
CA PHE A 342 -1.74 -18.13 -0.85
C PHE A 342 -2.72 -17.15 -0.21
N GLY A 343 -2.24 -16.32 0.70
CA GLY A 343 -3.04 -15.35 1.45
C GLY A 343 -3.93 -15.95 2.52
N LYS A 344 -3.80 -17.25 2.83
CA LYS A 344 -4.63 -17.95 3.81
C LYS A 344 -4.19 -17.64 5.23
N THR A 345 -5.15 -17.32 6.11
CA THR A 345 -4.93 -17.16 7.55
C THR A 345 -5.19 -18.49 8.30
N PRO A 346 -4.84 -18.61 9.58
CA PRO A 346 -5.22 -19.77 10.41
C PRO A 346 -6.73 -19.90 10.67
N VAL A 347 -7.51 -18.87 10.38
CA VAL A 347 -8.98 -18.92 10.46
C VAL A 347 -9.55 -19.45 9.15
N GLU A 348 -10.32 -20.53 9.21
CA GLU A 348 -10.91 -21.17 8.03
C GLU A 348 -11.88 -20.22 7.32
N GLY A 349 -11.72 -20.09 6.00
CA GLY A 349 -12.53 -19.19 5.18
C GLY A 349 -12.12 -17.73 5.28
N LEU A 350 -10.93 -17.40 5.86
CA LEU A 350 -10.40 -16.06 5.96
C LEU A 350 -9.06 -15.93 5.22
N TRP A 351 -8.99 -14.99 4.28
CA TRP A 351 -7.78 -14.62 3.52
C TRP A 351 -7.41 -13.17 3.72
N SER A 352 -6.15 -12.84 3.45
CA SER A 352 -5.71 -11.45 3.30
C SER A 352 -4.69 -11.31 2.19
N ALA A 353 -4.65 -10.14 1.50
CA ALA A 353 -3.64 -9.83 0.49
C ALA A 353 -3.37 -8.32 0.40
N GLY A 354 -2.20 -7.99 -0.18
CA GLY A 354 -1.67 -6.63 -0.27
C GLY A 354 -1.25 -6.10 1.10
N GLU A 355 -1.16 -4.80 1.26
CA GLU A 355 -0.61 -4.15 2.47
C GLU A 355 -1.36 -4.47 3.79
N SER A 356 -2.54 -5.13 3.74
CA SER A 356 -3.19 -5.63 4.96
C SER A 356 -2.65 -6.98 5.44
N ALA A 357 -2.03 -7.74 4.53
CA ALA A 357 -1.43 -9.04 4.82
C ALA A 357 0.04 -8.92 5.20
N CYS A 358 0.53 -9.88 5.97
CA CYS A 358 1.95 -10.10 6.19
C CYS A 358 2.30 -11.55 5.84
N VAL A 359 2.87 -11.73 4.65
CA VAL A 359 3.55 -12.96 4.22
C VAL A 359 5.06 -12.85 4.51
N SER A 360 5.47 -11.79 5.21
CA SER A 360 6.86 -11.42 5.53
C SER A 360 7.78 -11.25 4.30
N VAL A 361 7.22 -10.91 3.13
CA VAL A 361 7.98 -10.72 1.88
C VAL A 361 8.87 -9.47 1.90
N HIS A 362 8.62 -8.55 2.82
CA HIS A 362 9.31 -7.26 2.91
C HIS A 362 10.25 -7.13 4.10
N GLY A 363 10.19 -8.05 5.08
CA GLY A 363 10.97 -7.96 6.31
C GLY A 363 10.90 -6.57 6.96
N ALA A 364 12.04 -6.05 7.39
CA ALA A 364 12.10 -4.76 8.09
C ALA A 364 12.01 -3.53 7.18
N ASN A 365 12.22 -3.67 5.84
CA ASN A 365 12.23 -2.54 4.91
C ASN A 365 11.94 -3.00 3.49
N ARG A 366 10.88 -2.49 2.89
CA ARG A 366 10.40 -2.87 1.56
C ARG A 366 11.23 -2.24 0.43
N LEU A 367 11.64 -3.05 -0.53
CA LEU A 367 12.25 -2.56 -1.78
C LEU A 367 11.25 -1.71 -2.58
N GLY A 368 11.68 -0.56 -3.11
CA GLY A 368 10.84 0.30 -3.94
C GLY A 368 10.29 -0.46 -5.16
N GLY A 369 8.98 -0.29 -5.46
CA GLY A 369 8.30 -0.98 -6.56
C GLY A 369 7.70 -2.35 -6.21
N ASN A 370 8.08 -2.98 -5.09
CA ASN A 370 7.52 -4.29 -4.70
C ASN A 370 6.11 -4.19 -4.08
N SER A 371 5.66 -3.02 -3.59
CA SER A 371 4.30 -2.89 -3.02
C SER A 371 3.19 -3.12 -4.04
N LEU A 372 3.31 -2.53 -5.23
CA LEU A 372 2.33 -2.78 -6.29
C LEU A 372 2.42 -4.21 -6.79
N LEU A 373 3.64 -4.75 -6.91
CA LEU A 373 3.84 -6.14 -7.30
C LEU A 373 3.18 -7.11 -6.33
N GLU A 374 3.38 -6.90 -5.03
CA GLU A 374 2.73 -7.69 -3.96
C GLU A 374 1.21 -7.69 -4.10
N THR A 375 0.60 -6.50 -4.30
CA THR A 375 -0.86 -6.41 -4.42
C THR A 375 -1.41 -7.20 -5.60
N ILE A 376 -0.67 -7.29 -6.70
CA ILE A 376 -1.08 -8.04 -7.89
C ILE A 376 -0.82 -9.53 -7.71
N VAL A 377 0.40 -9.93 -7.34
CA VAL A 377 0.78 -11.34 -7.21
C VAL A 377 -0.04 -12.04 -6.12
N PHE A 378 0.01 -11.53 -4.88
CA PHE A 378 -0.71 -12.19 -3.79
C PHE A 378 -2.21 -11.95 -3.82
N GLY A 379 -2.69 -10.83 -4.41
CA GLY A 379 -4.11 -10.64 -4.70
C GLY A 379 -4.66 -11.70 -5.66
N LYS A 380 -3.92 -12.00 -6.74
CA LYS A 380 -4.22 -13.08 -7.68
C LYS A 380 -4.25 -14.45 -6.99
N LYS A 381 -3.21 -14.78 -6.22
CA LYS A 381 -3.09 -16.08 -5.53
C LYS A 381 -4.19 -16.28 -4.50
N ALA A 382 -4.43 -15.29 -3.66
CA ALA A 382 -5.47 -15.34 -2.63
C ALA A 382 -6.88 -15.46 -3.24
N GLY A 383 -7.15 -14.72 -4.34
CA GLY A 383 -8.41 -14.84 -5.07
C GLY A 383 -8.65 -16.24 -5.64
N LYS A 384 -7.63 -16.84 -6.28
CA LYS A 384 -7.71 -18.21 -6.80
C LYS A 384 -7.94 -19.22 -5.69
N GLU A 385 -7.22 -19.10 -4.57
CA GLU A 385 -7.33 -20.05 -3.46
C GLU A 385 -8.67 -19.93 -2.72
N ALA A 386 -9.16 -18.70 -2.51
CA ALA A 386 -10.50 -18.48 -1.95
C ALA A 386 -11.60 -19.03 -2.86
N ALA A 387 -11.43 -18.92 -4.18
CA ALA A 387 -12.36 -19.50 -5.13
C ALA A 387 -12.35 -21.04 -5.07
N ARG A 388 -11.16 -21.66 -5.06
CA ARG A 388 -10.99 -23.11 -4.92
C ARG A 388 -11.68 -23.61 -3.65
N PHE A 389 -11.43 -22.97 -2.52
CA PHE A 389 -12.07 -23.30 -1.24
C PHE A 389 -13.60 -23.25 -1.34
N CYS A 390 -14.17 -22.21 -1.96
CA CYS A 390 -15.62 -22.07 -2.08
C CYS A 390 -16.26 -23.16 -2.95
N VAL A 391 -15.53 -23.73 -3.92
CA VAL A 391 -15.99 -24.85 -4.74
C VAL A 391 -15.99 -26.16 -3.93
N GLU A 392 -14.96 -26.37 -3.11
CA GLU A 392 -14.77 -27.61 -2.32
C GLU A 392 -15.68 -27.67 -1.09
N GLU A 393 -16.09 -26.52 -0.52
CA GLU A 393 -16.89 -26.44 0.69
C GLU A 393 -18.40 -26.57 0.44
N PRO A 394 -19.15 -27.27 1.34
CA PRO A 394 -20.60 -27.38 1.26
C PRO A 394 -21.36 -26.05 1.38
N ASP A 395 -22.58 -25.98 0.84
CA ASP A 395 -23.31 -24.74 0.62
C ASP A 395 -23.82 -24.01 1.87
N THR A 396 -24.03 -24.69 2.98
CA THR A 396 -24.75 -24.12 4.11
C THR A 396 -23.86 -23.68 5.25
N ARG A 397 -23.73 -22.35 5.40
CA ARG A 397 -23.14 -21.76 6.59
C ARG A 397 -24.18 -21.02 7.40
N ASP A 398 -24.40 -21.50 8.64
CA ASP A 398 -25.29 -20.89 9.59
C ASP A 398 -24.70 -19.59 10.14
N PHE A 399 -25.28 -18.45 9.77
CA PHE A 399 -24.86 -17.14 10.24
C PHE A 399 -25.46 -16.85 11.62
N PRO A 400 -24.65 -16.57 12.67
CA PRO A 400 -25.14 -16.26 14.01
C PRO A 400 -26.04 -15.02 14.01
N GLU A 401 -27.30 -15.16 14.45
CA GLU A 401 -28.26 -14.04 14.47
C GLU A 401 -27.89 -12.94 15.47
N ASP A 402 -27.13 -13.27 16.49
CA ASP A 402 -26.75 -12.31 17.54
C ASP A 402 -25.67 -11.31 17.08
N ALA A 403 -24.83 -11.65 16.09
CA ALA A 403 -23.78 -10.79 15.56
C ALA A 403 -24.32 -9.42 15.10
N LEU A 404 -25.45 -9.42 14.37
CA LEU A 404 -26.06 -8.17 13.92
C LEU A 404 -26.58 -7.33 15.10
N LYS A 405 -27.15 -7.99 16.14
CA LYS A 405 -27.67 -7.30 17.33
C LYS A 405 -26.55 -6.70 18.18
N GLU A 406 -25.44 -7.41 18.32
CA GLU A 406 -24.25 -6.95 19.04
C GLU A 406 -23.64 -5.73 18.36
N CYS A 407 -23.43 -5.75 17.05
CA CYS A 407 -23.00 -4.60 16.28
C CYS A 407 -23.97 -3.41 16.42
N ALA A 408 -25.29 -3.65 16.33
CA ALA A 408 -26.28 -2.59 16.49
C ALA A 408 -26.22 -1.96 17.88
N SER A 409 -26.07 -2.77 18.93
CA SER A 409 -25.93 -2.29 20.30
C SER A 409 -24.66 -1.47 20.48
N GLY A 410 -23.53 -1.91 19.92
CA GLY A 410 -22.26 -1.18 19.93
C GLY A 410 -22.35 0.20 19.26
N VAL A 411 -22.94 0.25 18.06
CA VAL A 411 -23.17 1.51 17.33
C VAL A 411 -24.09 2.46 18.12
N ALA A 412 -25.23 1.92 18.64
CA ALA A 412 -26.16 2.71 19.43
C ALA A 412 -25.52 3.26 20.71
N ALA A 413 -24.65 2.51 21.38
CA ALA A 413 -23.92 2.95 22.56
C ALA A 413 -23.02 4.15 22.28
N LEU A 414 -22.39 4.20 21.11
CA LEU A 414 -21.55 5.34 20.67
C LEU A 414 -22.41 6.61 20.48
N PHE A 415 -23.56 6.49 19.79
CA PHE A 415 -24.46 7.62 19.55
C PHE A 415 -25.16 8.13 20.82
N ASN A 416 -25.44 7.24 21.78
CA ASN A 416 -26.12 7.60 23.05
C ASN A 416 -25.17 8.19 24.11
N ARG A 417 -23.89 8.29 23.82
CA ARG A 417 -22.88 8.81 24.74
C ARG A 417 -23.14 10.30 25.06
N GLN A 418 -23.38 10.63 26.32
CA GLN A 418 -23.64 12.00 26.76
C GLN A 418 -22.38 12.86 26.91
N LYS A 419 -21.23 12.20 27.19
CA LYS A 419 -19.92 12.85 27.37
C LYS A 419 -18.86 11.93 26.80
N GLY A 420 -17.78 12.49 26.24
CA GLY A 420 -16.64 11.74 25.74
C GLY A 420 -15.56 12.66 25.18
N GLU A 421 -14.37 12.14 25.01
CA GLU A 421 -13.28 12.82 24.32
C GLU A 421 -13.57 12.86 22.80
N SER A 422 -13.06 13.88 22.15
CA SER A 422 -13.11 13.98 20.68
C SER A 422 -12.28 12.88 20.04
N ALA A 423 -12.88 12.09 19.13
CA ALA A 423 -12.15 11.07 18.38
C ALA A 423 -10.95 11.64 17.61
N TYR A 424 -11.08 12.84 17.05
CA TYR A 424 -9.98 13.54 16.37
C TYR A 424 -8.82 13.85 17.29
N ARG A 425 -9.10 14.34 18.51
CA ARG A 425 -8.08 14.62 19.51
C ARG A 425 -7.34 13.35 19.94
N ILE A 426 -8.08 12.27 20.19
CA ILE A 426 -7.49 10.98 20.55
C ILE A 426 -6.58 10.49 19.41
N MET A 427 -7.03 10.56 18.14
CA MET A 427 -6.25 10.16 16.99
C MET A 427 -5.00 11.03 16.81
N GLU A 428 -5.10 12.35 17.02
CA GLU A 428 -3.96 13.27 16.93
C GLU A 428 -2.92 12.99 18.01
N GLU A 429 -3.35 12.87 19.27
CA GLU A 429 -2.47 12.56 20.41
C GLU A 429 -1.80 11.19 20.24
N ALA A 430 -2.55 10.15 19.85
CA ALA A 430 -2.01 8.83 19.55
C ALA A 430 -0.98 8.88 18.41
N GLY A 431 -1.27 9.64 17.35
CA GLY A 431 -0.37 9.82 16.22
C GLY A 431 0.95 10.50 16.58
N LEU A 432 0.91 11.48 17.50
CA LEU A 432 2.12 12.13 18.02
C LEU A 432 2.95 11.14 18.84
N VAL A 433 2.35 10.39 19.75
CA VAL A 433 3.02 9.35 20.56
C VAL A 433 3.66 8.29 19.67
N MET A 434 2.93 7.78 18.67
CA MET A 434 3.45 6.80 17.72
C MET A 434 4.64 7.35 16.92
N SER A 435 4.56 8.60 16.48
CA SER A 435 5.64 9.23 15.69
C SER A 435 6.88 9.49 16.54
N GLU A 436 6.73 9.79 17.82
CA GLU A 436 7.83 10.05 18.76
C GLU A 436 8.54 8.75 19.18
N HIS A 437 7.79 7.69 19.52
CA HIS A 437 8.35 6.48 20.11
C HIS A 437 8.57 5.33 19.12
N CYS A 438 7.75 5.27 18.05
CA CYS A 438 7.81 4.24 17.00
C CYS A 438 8.17 4.81 15.62
N GLY A 439 8.80 6.00 15.58
CA GLY A 439 9.22 6.68 14.35
C GLY A 439 10.47 6.08 13.71
N ILE A 440 11.22 6.94 12.99
CA ILE A 440 12.46 6.53 12.28
C ILE A 440 13.54 6.08 13.25
N PHE A 441 13.70 6.81 14.35
CA PHE A 441 14.53 6.43 15.49
C PHE A 441 13.61 6.06 16.65
N ARG A 442 13.62 4.78 17.02
CA ARG A 442 12.77 4.26 18.09
C ARG A 442 13.48 4.42 19.45
N LYS A 443 12.72 4.81 20.46
CA LYS A 443 13.23 5.10 21.81
C LYS A 443 12.47 4.28 22.85
#